data_443b179cda177c37c730494103f05e18
#
_entry.id   443b179cda177c37c730494103f05e18
#
_cell.length_a   1.000
_cell.length_b   1.000
_cell.length_c   1.000
_cell.angle_alpha   90.00
_cell.angle_beta   90.00
_cell.angle_gamma   90.00
#
_symmetry.space_group_name_H-M   'P 1'
#
loop_
_entity.id
_entity.type
_entity.pdbx_description
1 polymer ?
#
loop_
_entity_poly.entity_id
_entity_poly.type
_entity_poly.pdbx_seq_one_letter_code
_entity_poly.pdbx_strand_id
1 'polypeptide(L)'
;MSAAPKVKTTIDRIDPTDWYVGLKNPSVQLMVYGQNIRDVDDVTIDYPGVRIDSIVRLDSPNYLLLYLNLKDAQAGEMKLNFKSKNAKLKPWSYQLKAREMKGVDRKGFDISDVLYLLMPDRFAQSEGHKSLIPGMRQYREDRNAPSLRHGGDLEGLRQHLDYFNELGVTALWFTPILENDSPDMMDTYSTYHGYACTDYYRVDPRFGTNEQYRQLIDDCHKRGLKVVMDMIFNHCGFEHPWVADMPSKDWLNLSDWLKESGGKSDPSGTSFLQTSYKLTPVLDPYASEVDKRETQEGWFVSTMPDLNQSNPHLMRYLIQ
;
A
#
# COMPACT_ATOMS: atom_id res chain seq x y z
N MET A 1 42.76 -8.91 18.23
CA MET A 1 41.71 -7.98 17.70
C MET A 1 40.60 -8.86 17.16
N SER A 2 39.46 -8.92 17.81
CA SER A 2 38.28 -9.64 17.30
C SER A 2 37.77 -8.88 16.07
N ALA A 3 37.64 -9.54 14.93
CA ALA A 3 37.02 -8.92 13.75
C ALA A 3 35.56 -8.55 14.11
N ALA A 4 35.18 -7.31 13.87
CA ALA A 4 33.79 -6.87 14.03
C ALA A 4 32.89 -7.84 13.23
N PRO A 5 31.73 -8.25 13.75
CA PRO A 5 30.82 -9.13 13.03
C PRO A 5 30.49 -8.50 11.69
N LYS A 6 30.63 -9.28 10.60
CA LYS A 6 30.25 -8.80 9.25
C LYS A 6 28.77 -8.44 9.25
N VAL A 7 28.47 -7.21 9.04
CA VAL A 7 27.09 -6.71 8.93
C VAL A 7 26.46 -7.35 7.69
N LYS A 8 25.37 -8.08 7.87
CA LYS A 8 24.64 -8.71 6.77
C LYS A 8 23.93 -7.62 5.96
N THR A 9 24.09 -7.65 4.65
CA THR A 9 23.32 -6.78 3.73
C THR A 9 22.46 -7.66 2.83
N THR A 10 21.18 -7.34 2.69
CA THR A 10 20.22 -8.07 1.84
C THR A 10 19.41 -7.11 0.98
N ILE A 11 18.75 -7.66 -0.02
CA ILE A 11 17.65 -7.03 -0.74
C ILE A 11 16.49 -7.98 -0.61
N ASP A 12 15.46 -7.59 0.08
CA ASP A 12 14.33 -8.46 0.41
C ASP A 12 13.09 -8.08 -0.41
N ARG A 13 12.97 -6.78 -0.78
CA ARG A 13 11.82 -6.26 -1.52
C ARG A 13 12.19 -4.97 -2.27
N ILE A 14 11.55 -4.75 -3.41
CA ILE A 14 11.52 -3.47 -4.12
C ILE A 14 10.08 -3.12 -4.49
N ASP A 15 9.64 -1.92 -4.11
CA ASP A 15 8.33 -1.37 -4.44
C ASP A 15 8.44 -0.13 -5.34
N PRO A 16 7.54 0.01 -6.32
CA PRO A 16 6.59 -0.99 -6.79
C PRO A 16 7.30 -2.23 -7.33
N THR A 17 6.62 -3.39 -7.34
CA THR A 17 7.22 -4.67 -7.77
C THR A 17 7.53 -4.75 -9.27
N ASP A 18 6.90 -3.91 -10.05
CA ASP A 18 7.09 -3.69 -11.49
C ASP A 18 6.60 -2.29 -11.86
N TRP A 19 6.92 -1.80 -13.06
CA TRP A 19 6.47 -0.49 -13.51
C TRP A 19 6.21 -0.44 -15.01
N TYR A 20 5.60 0.66 -15.48
CA TYR A 20 5.24 0.85 -16.88
C TYR A 20 6.12 1.89 -17.57
N VAL A 21 6.53 1.61 -18.81
CA VAL A 21 7.16 2.59 -19.70
C VAL A 21 6.10 3.39 -20.49
N GLY A 22 6.49 4.53 -21.02
CA GLY A 22 5.62 5.38 -21.85
C GLY A 22 4.57 6.16 -21.06
N LEU A 23 4.76 6.34 -19.75
CA LEU A 23 3.93 7.25 -18.94
C LEU A 23 4.29 8.72 -19.23
N LYS A 24 3.30 9.62 -19.12
CA LYS A 24 3.52 11.07 -19.25
C LYS A 24 4.58 11.59 -18.28
N ASN A 25 4.55 11.11 -17.04
CA ASN A 25 5.64 11.28 -16.09
C ASN A 25 6.56 10.07 -16.17
N PRO A 26 7.77 10.19 -16.72
CA PRO A 26 8.68 9.07 -16.89
C PRO A 26 9.45 8.70 -15.62
N SER A 27 9.29 9.45 -14.54
CA SER A 27 9.99 9.20 -13.28
C SER A 27 9.26 8.17 -12.44
N VAL A 28 10.00 7.21 -11.89
CA VAL A 28 9.51 6.27 -10.87
C VAL A 28 10.43 6.30 -9.65
N GLN A 29 9.86 6.20 -8.46
CA GLN A 29 10.59 5.96 -7.23
C GLN A 29 10.56 4.46 -6.92
N LEU A 30 11.70 3.84 -6.75
CA LEU A 30 11.80 2.47 -6.23
C LEU A 30 12.23 2.55 -4.76
N MET A 31 11.41 2.00 -3.86
CA MET A 31 11.78 1.78 -2.47
C MET A 31 12.39 0.40 -2.35
N VAL A 32 13.67 0.37 -2.04
CA VAL A 32 14.41 -0.87 -1.80
C VAL A 32 14.45 -1.13 -0.29
N TYR A 33 13.98 -2.29 0.13
CA TYR A 33 14.02 -2.75 1.51
C TYR A 33 14.92 -3.98 1.65
N GLY A 34 15.69 -4.02 2.71
CA GLY A 34 16.55 -5.13 3.07
C GLY A 34 17.53 -4.75 4.19
N GLN A 35 18.11 -5.73 4.87
CA GLN A 35 19.04 -5.45 5.97
C GLN A 35 20.22 -4.60 5.50
N ASN A 36 20.43 -3.45 6.11
CA ASN A 36 21.55 -2.51 5.85
C ASN A 36 21.71 -2.11 4.38
N ILE A 37 20.63 -2.13 3.60
CA ILE A 37 20.66 -1.78 2.18
C ILE A 37 21.00 -0.30 1.95
N ARG A 38 20.69 0.59 2.89
CA ARG A 38 21.04 2.01 2.84
C ARG A 38 22.52 2.23 2.58
N ASP A 39 23.37 1.38 3.16
CA ASP A 39 24.82 1.57 3.21
C ASP A 39 25.59 0.86 2.08
N VAL A 40 24.88 0.50 0.98
CA VAL A 40 25.55 0.03 -0.24
C VAL A 40 26.44 1.13 -0.84
N ASP A 41 27.57 0.73 -1.40
CA ASP A 41 28.55 1.68 -1.95
C ASP A 41 28.03 2.34 -3.23
N ASP A 42 27.35 1.55 -4.08
CA ASP A 42 26.89 2.01 -5.39
C ASP A 42 25.69 1.19 -5.88
N VAL A 43 24.88 1.78 -6.77
CA VAL A 43 23.79 1.11 -7.50
C VAL A 43 23.93 1.46 -8.97
N THR A 44 23.93 0.45 -9.81
CA THR A 44 23.99 0.63 -11.26
C THR A 44 22.90 -0.15 -11.97
N ILE A 45 22.44 0.40 -13.08
CA ILE A 45 21.46 -0.21 -13.97
C ILE A 45 22.07 -0.21 -15.38
N ASP A 46 22.21 -1.40 -15.97
CA ASP A 46 22.62 -1.54 -17.37
C ASP A 46 21.39 -1.91 -18.20
N TYR A 47 20.61 -0.87 -18.55
CA TYR A 47 19.41 -1.04 -19.37
C TYR A 47 19.20 0.20 -20.25
N PRO A 48 19.03 0.05 -21.58
CA PRO A 48 18.89 1.19 -22.49
C PRO A 48 17.70 2.07 -22.14
N GLY A 49 17.93 3.38 -22.09
CA GLY A 49 16.89 4.36 -21.83
C GLY A 49 16.48 4.51 -20.34
N VAL A 50 17.14 3.79 -19.44
CA VAL A 50 16.97 3.96 -17.99
C VAL A 50 18.14 4.72 -17.42
N ARG A 51 17.85 5.72 -16.57
CA ARG A 51 18.85 6.49 -15.84
C ARG A 51 18.46 6.60 -14.36
N ILE A 52 19.43 6.49 -13.48
CA ILE A 52 19.27 6.84 -12.06
C ILE A 52 19.44 8.34 -11.94
N ASP A 53 18.37 9.06 -11.57
CA ASP A 53 18.40 10.50 -11.34
C ASP A 53 18.92 10.82 -9.93
N SER A 54 18.54 10.02 -8.93
CA SER A 54 19.06 10.18 -7.56
C SER A 54 18.92 8.89 -6.72
N ILE A 55 19.75 8.80 -5.70
CA ILE A 55 19.73 7.77 -4.66
C ILE A 55 19.55 8.48 -3.34
N VAL A 56 18.47 8.16 -2.61
CA VAL A 56 18.18 8.76 -1.30
C VAL A 56 18.34 7.71 -0.22
N ARG A 57 19.23 7.99 0.73
CA ARG A 57 19.48 7.15 1.91
C ARG A 57 18.60 7.64 3.04
N LEU A 58 17.63 6.83 3.46
CA LEU A 58 16.68 7.19 4.51
C LEU A 58 17.32 7.02 5.91
N ASP A 59 16.59 7.39 6.96
CA ASP A 59 17.11 7.32 8.33
C ASP A 59 17.34 5.87 8.78
N SER A 60 16.40 4.98 8.47
CA SER A 60 16.58 3.55 8.72
C SER A 60 17.68 2.96 7.83
N PRO A 61 18.59 2.12 8.37
CA PRO A 61 19.61 1.45 7.57
C PRO A 61 19.03 0.47 6.55
N ASN A 62 17.75 0.12 6.66
CA ASN A 62 17.10 -0.91 5.89
C ASN A 62 16.33 -0.38 4.68
N TYR A 63 16.37 0.93 4.41
CA TYR A 63 15.67 1.54 3.28
C TYR A 63 16.58 2.40 2.42
N LEU A 64 16.39 2.27 1.10
CA LEU A 64 17.05 3.06 0.08
C LEU A 64 16.03 3.42 -1.00
N LEU A 65 16.00 4.68 -1.43
CA LEU A 65 15.16 5.09 -2.56
C LEU A 65 16.01 5.32 -3.80
N LEU A 66 15.55 4.79 -4.92
CA LEU A 66 16.12 5.04 -6.24
C LEU A 66 15.07 5.81 -7.07
N TYR A 67 15.43 6.99 -7.55
CA TYR A 67 14.63 7.72 -8.51
C TYR A 67 15.14 7.43 -9.91
N LEU A 68 14.32 6.78 -10.71
CA LEU A 68 14.67 6.41 -12.07
C LEU A 68 13.93 7.27 -13.08
N ASN A 69 14.60 7.57 -14.18
CA ASN A 69 14.00 8.16 -15.36
C ASN A 69 13.90 7.10 -16.46
N LEU A 70 12.69 6.89 -16.95
CA LEU A 70 12.33 5.86 -17.93
C LEU A 70 11.92 6.45 -19.28
N LYS A 71 12.27 7.73 -19.57
CA LYS A 71 11.78 8.47 -20.73
C LYS A 71 11.98 7.72 -22.04
N ASP A 72 13.16 7.12 -22.21
CA ASP A 72 13.58 6.46 -23.44
C ASP A 72 13.61 4.93 -23.30
N ALA A 73 13.13 4.41 -22.16
CA ALA A 73 13.14 2.98 -21.87
C ALA A 73 12.07 2.22 -22.66
N GLN A 74 12.40 0.99 -23.03
CA GLN A 74 11.45 0.03 -23.58
C GLN A 74 10.99 -0.95 -22.51
N ALA A 75 9.88 -1.67 -22.77
CA ALA A 75 9.44 -2.74 -21.90
C ALA A 75 10.43 -3.92 -21.95
N GLY A 76 10.67 -4.56 -20.82
CA GLY A 76 11.59 -5.69 -20.70
C GLY A 76 12.10 -5.84 -19.26
N GLU A 77 12.94 -6.83 -19.04
CA GLU A 77 13.58 -7.09 -17.75
C GLU A 77 14.87 -6.27 -17.63
N MET A 78 14.95 -5.38 -16.66
CA MET A 78 16.19 -4.70 -16.29
C MET A 78 16.80 -5.32 -15.03
N LYS A 79 18.11 -5.15 -14.85
CA LYS A 79 18.82 -5.61 -13.66
C LYS A 79 19.37 -4.44 -12.87
N LEU A 80 19.01 -4.39 -11.60
CA LEU A 80 19.60 -3.46 -10.64
C LEU A 80 20.77 -4.18 -9.96
N ASN A 81 21.96 -3.60 -10.04
CA ASN A 81 23.17 -4.12 -9.46
C ASN A 81 23.55 -3.27 -8.24
N PHE A 82 23.60 -3.90 -7.10
CA PHE A 82 23.96 -3.25 -5.83
C PHE A 82 25.37 -3.68 -5.43
N LYS A 83 26.26 -2.71 -5.27
CA LYS A 83 27.64 -2.96 -4.88
C LYS A 83 27.82 -2.68 -3.40
N SER A 84 28.38 -3.63 -2.69
CA SER A 84 28.68 -3.48 -1.26
C SER A 84 30.04 -4.11 -0.95
N LYS A 85 30.89 -3.41 -0.18
CA LYS A 85 32.16 -3.94 0.33
C LYS A 85 31.95 -5.05 1.34
N ASN A 86 30.78 -5.07 2.00
CA ASN A 86 30.47 -5.96 3.11
C ASN A 86 29.71 -7.23 2.69
N ALA A 87 29.11 -7.24 1.50
CA ALA A 87 28.29 -8.36 1.03
C ALA A 87 28.37 -8.53 -0.48
N LYS A 88 28.25 -9.77 -0.95
CA LYS A 88 28.05 -10.08 -2.38
C LYS A 88 26.55 -10.16 -2.63
N LEU A 89 25.98 -9.11 -3.20
CA LEU A 89 24.57 -9.05 -3.57
C LEU A 89 24.37 -9.61 -4.99
N LYS A 90 23.27 -10.34 -5.18
CA LYS A 90 22.86 -10.77 -6.53
C LYS A 90 22.14 -9.61 -7.22
N PRO A 91 22.27 -9.47 -8.55
CA PRO A 91 21.45 -8.53 -9.30
C PRO A 91 19.96 -8.79 -9.07
N TRP A 92 19.18 -7.72 -8.90
CA TRP A 92 17.73 -7.82 -8.78
C TRP A 92 17.10 -7.64 -10.17
N SER A 93 16.32 -8.63 -10.59
CA SER A 93 15.53 -8.52 -11.83
C SER A 93 14.28 -7.70 -11.58
N TYR A 94 14.05 -6.68 -12.39
CA TYR A 94 12.91 -5.78 -12.30
C TYR A 94 12.21 -5.65 -13.65
N GLN A 95 10.88 -5.83 -13.66
CA GLN A 95 10.10 -5.83 -14.88
C GLN A 95 9.59 -4.44 -15.23
N LEU A 96 9.95 -3.95 -16.42
CA LEU A 96 9.31 -2.82 -17.07
C LEU A 96 8.26 -3.34 -18.06
N LYS A 97 7.00 -2.93 -17.88
CA LYS A 97 5.86 -3.36 -18.68
C LYS A 97 5.50 -2.33 -19.75
N ALA A 98 5.03 -2.78 -20.89
CA ALA A 98 4.38 -1.91 -21.86
C ALA A 98 2.98 -1.55 -21.35
N ARG A 99 2.52 -0.31 -21.64
CA ARG A 99 1.12 0.05 -21.42
C ARG A 99 0.26 -0.62 -22.49
N GLU A 100 -0.69 -1.42 -22.08
CA GLU A 100 -1.61 -2.12 -22.99
C GLU A 100 -2.59 -1.17 -23.67
N MET A 101 -2.90 -0.04 -23.02
CA MET A 101 -3.90 0.92 -23.48
C MET A 101 -3.25 2.25 -23.86
N LYS A 102 -2.93 2.41 -25.14
CA LYS A 102 -2.50 3.68 -25.70
C LYS A 102 -3.74 4.53 -26.05
N GLY A 103 -3.92 5.65 -25.34
CA GLY A 103 -4.89 6.67 -25.75
C GLY A 103 -6.35 6.24 -25.70
N VAL A 104 -6.69 5.25 -24.88
CA VAL A 104 -8.08 4.91 -24.68
C VAL A 104 -8.79 6.06 -23.99
N ASP A 105 -9.91 6.45 -24.56
CA ASP A 105 -10.83 7.43 -24.01
C ASP A 105 -11.41 6.90 -22.70
N ARG A 106 -10.74 7.24 -21.59
CA ARG A 106 -11.21 6.86 -20.26
C ARG A 106 -12.34 7.80 -19.90
N LYS A 107 -13.55 7.30 -20.05
CA LYS A 107 -14.71 8.01 -19.54
C LYS A 107 -14.60 8.14 -18.04
N GLY A 108 -14.60 9.37 -17.53
CA GLY A 108 -14.76 9.67 -16.12
C GLY A 108 -16.18 9.36 -15.63
N PHE A 109 -16.49 9.80 -14.43
CA PHE A 109 -17.83 9.73 -13.87
C PHE A 109 -18.63 10.97 -14.27
N ASP A 110 -19.94 10.78 -14.48
CA ASP A 110 -20.87 11.86 -14.74
C ASP A 110 -22.21 11.62 -14.01
N ILE A 111 -23.18 12.53 -14.21
CA ILE A 111 -24.47 12.48 -13.52
C ILE A 111 -25.34 11.26 -13.88
N SER A 112 -24.98 10.52 -14.91
CA SER A 112 -25.69 9.30 -15.32
C SER A 112 -25.16 8.04 -14.61
N ASP A 113 -24.08 8.16 -13.86
CA ASP A 113 -23.49 7.01 -13.17
C ASP A 113 -24.25 6.65 -11.91
N VAL A 114 -24.47 5.36 -11.74
CA VAL A 114 -24.99 4.74 -10.53
C VAL A 114 -23.85 3.99 -9.85
N LEU A 115 -23.37 4.52 -8.72
CA LEU A 115 -22.25 3.99 -7.98
C LEU A 115 -22.73 3.03 -6.89
N TYR A 116 -22.19 1.82 -6.86
CA TYR A 116 -22.47 0.81 -5.85
C TYR A 116 -21.23 0.60 -4.98
N LEU A 117 -21.31 0.97 -3.69
CA LEU A 117 -20.28 0.67 -2.71
C LEU A 117 -20.38 -0.79 -2.30
N LEU A 118 -19.32 -1.54 -2.51
CA LEU A 118 -19.25 -2.97 -2.26
C LEU A 118 -18.13 -3.31 -1.28
N MET A 119 -18.45 -4.12 -0.29
CA MET A 119 -17.47 -4.73 0.60
C MET A 119 -17.21 -6.17 0.14
N PRO A 120 -16.05 -6.48 -0.47
CA PRO A 120 -15.78 -7.80 -1.06
C PRO A 120 -15.97 -8.95 -0.08
N ASP A 121 -15.48 -8.81 1.16
CA ASP A 121 -15.65 -9.80 2.23
C ASP A 121 -17.11 -10.22 2.47
N ARG A 122 -18.06 -9.32 2.18
CA ARG A 122 -19.51 -9.49 2.51
C ARG A 122 -20.36 -9.85 1.32
N PHE A 123 -19.82 -9.97 0.12
CA PHE A 123 -20.63 -10.15 -1.08
C PHE A 123 -20.76 -11.62 -1.47
N ALA A 124 -19.74 -12.22 -2.04
CA ALA A 124 -19.79 -13.59 -2.51
C ALA A 124 -18.45 -14.32 -2.32
N GLN A 125 -18.51 -15.59 -1.98
CA GLN A 125 -17.36 -16.46 -1.83
C GLN A 125 -17.32 -17.45 -3.00
N SER A 126 -16.16 -17.60 -3.61
CA SER A 126 -15.96 -18.61 -4.66
C SER A 126 -15.80 -20.01 -4.10
N GLU A 127 -16.02 -21.01 -4.93
CA GLU A 127 -15.70 -22.40 -4.59
C GLU A 127 -14.18 -22.56 -4.42
N GLY A 128 -13.76 -23.25 -3.35
CA GLY A 128 -12.35 -23.45 -3.03
C GLY A 128 -11.64 -22.26 -2.41
N HIS A 129 -12.39 -21.22 -2.03
CA HIS A 129 -11.86 -20.07 -1.29
C HIS A 129 -11.08 -20.50 -0.04
N LYS A 130 -10.01 -19.75 0.26
CA LYS A 130 -9.18 -19.93 1.44
C LYS A 130 -9.09 -18.62 2.21
N SER A 131 -9.84 -18.52 3.29
CA SER A 131 -9.75 -17.38 4.21
C SER A 131 -8.58 -17.51 5.20
N LEU A 132 -8.11 -18.72 5.43
CA LEU A 132 -6.96 -18.99 6.29
C LEU A 132 -5.71 -19.12 5.44
N ILE A 133 -4.92 -18.06 5.39
CA ILE A 133 -3.66 -18.00 4.63
C ILE A 133 -2.48 -18.24 5.61
N PRO A 134 -1.64 -19.24 5.37
CA PRO A 134 -0.48 -19.47 6.21
C PRO A 134 0.41 -18.24 6.33
N GLY A 135 0.76 -17.88 7.56
CA GLY A 135 1.61 -16.72 7.86
C GLY A 135 0.85 -15.40 8.07
N MET A 136 -0.45 -15.34 7.78
CA MET A 136 -1.27 -14.19 8.15
C MET A 136 -1.77 -14.29 9.60
N ARG A 137 -1.98 -13.12 10.22
CA ARG A 137 -2.32 -13.00 11.65
C ARG A 137 -3.78 -13.31 11.96
N GLN A 138 -4.70 -12.99 11.05
CA GLN A 138 -6.12 -13.32 11.22
C GLN A 138 -6.38 -14.76 10.81
N TYR A 139 -7.02 -15.52 11.71
CA TYR A 139 -7.24 -16.96 11.56
C TYR A 139 -8.73 -17.34 11.68
N ARG A 140 -9.64 -16.36 11.76
CA ARG A 140 -11.07 -16.62 11.97
C ARG A 140 -11.91 -16.10 10.82
N GLU A 141 -12.84 -16.93 10.40
CA GLU A 141 -13.94 -16.61 9.51
C GLU A 141 -15.22 -17.16 10.12
N ASP A 142 -16.23 -16.32 10.29
CA ASP A 142 -17.53 -16.72 10.81
C ASP A 142 -18.62 -15.78 10.29
N ARG A 143 -19.46 -16.29 9.40
CA ARG A 143 -20.57 -15.52 8.82
C ARG A 143 -21.68 -15.15 9.81
N ASN A 144 -21.73 -15.82 10.96
CA ASN A 144 -22.69 -15.50 12.02
C ASN A 144 -22.18 -14.41 12.95
N ALA A 145 -20.89 -14.08 12.90
CA ALA A 145 -20.29 -13.03 13.71
C ALA A 145 -20.11 -11.75 12.89
N PRO A 146 -20.88 -10.67 13.14
CA PRO A 146 -20.87 -9.46 12.32
C PRO A 146 -19.50 -8.79 12.20
N SER A 147 -18.66 -8.95 13.22
CA SER A 147 -17.33 -8.31 13.30
C SER A 147 -16.18 -9.18 12.82
N LEU A 148 -16.44 -10.41 12.38
CA LEU A 148 -15.43 -11.29 11.79
C LEU A 148 -15.50 -11.28 10.26
N ARG A 149 -14.51 -11.87 9.60
CA ARG A 149 -14.52 -12.07 8.14
C ARG A 149 -15.63 -13.07 7.77
N HIS A 150 -16.28 -12.81 6.63
CA HIS A 150 -17.30 -13.67 6.05
C HIS A 150 -16.83 -14.47 4.83
N GLY A 151 -15.61 -14.16 4.34
CA GLY A 151 -14.93 -14.94 3.32
C GLY A 151 -15.34 -14.64 1.88
N GLY A 152 -15.98 -13.51 1.59
CA GLY A 152 -16.16 -13.07 0.21
C GLY A 152 -14.81 -12.77 -0.45
N ASP A 153 -14.69 -13.02 -1.76
CA ASP A 153 -13.44 -12.87 -2.52
C ASP A 153 -13.65 -12.30 -3.93
N LEU A 154 -12.54 -11.96 -4.61
CA LEU A 154 -12.57 -11.36 -5.94
C LEU A 154 -13.17 -12.31 -7.00
N GLU A 155 -12.93 -13.60 -6.89
CA GLU A 155 -13.48 -14.57 -7.84
C GLU A 155 -14.99 -14.75 -7.63
N GLY A 156 -15.45 -14.84 -6.38
CA GLY A 156 -16.87 -14.88 -6.06
C GLY A 156 -17.60 -13.63 -6.56
N LEU A 157 -16.97 -12.47 -6.42
CA LEU A 157 -17.49 -11.22 -6.97
C LEU A 157 -17.54 -11.26 -8.50
N ARG A 158 -16.47 -11.73 -9.17
CA ARG A 158 -16.37 -11.83 -10.63
C ARG A 158 -17.45 -12.71 -11.24
N GLN A 159 -17.82 -13.78 -10.54
CA GLN A 159 -18.88 -14.70 -10.95
C GLN A 159 -20.29 -14.09 -10.92
N HIS A 160 -20.47 -12.96 -10.23
CA HIS A 160 -21.76 -12.31 -10.04
C HIS A 160 -21.85 -10.90 -10.67
N LEU A 161 -20.99 -10.57 -11.63
CA LEU A 161 -20.98 -9.24 -12.25
C LEU A 161 -22.29 -8.88 -12.97
N ASP A 162 -22.98 -9.86 -13.53
CA ASP A 162 -24.24 -9.63 -14.25
C ASP A 162 -25.35 -9.10 -13.31
N TYR A 163 -25.32 -9.45 -12.02
CA TYR A 163 -26.21 -8.89 -11.00
C TYR A 163 -26.18 -7.36 -10.97
N PHE A 164 -25.01 -6.75 -11.11
CA PHE A 164 -24.88 -5.28 -11.09
C PHE A 164 -25.46 -4.64 -12.35
N ASN A 165 -25.33 -5.28 -13.51
CA ASN A 165 -25.95 -4.81 -14.74
C ASN A 165 -27.48 -4.92 -14.65
N GLU A 166 -28.03 -6.01 -14.13
CA GLU A 166 -29.47 -6.18 -13.90
C GLU A 166 -30.02 -5.14 -12.92
N LEU A 167 -29.23 -4.76 -11.92
CA LEU A 167 -29.58 -3.71 -10.95
C LEU A 167 -29.48 -2.29 -11.53
N GLY A 168 -28.87 -2.13 -12.72
CA GLY A 168 -28.67 -0.81 -13.35
C GLY A 168 -27.45 -0.04 -12.80
N VAL A 169 -26.53 -0.71 -12.13
CA VAL A 169 -25.27 -0.14 -11.63
C VAL A 169 -24.32 0.10 -12.81
N THR A 170 -23.62 1.23 -12.81
CA THR A 170 -22.62 1.57 -13.84
C THR A 170 -21.21 1.65 -13.30
N ALA A 171 -21.04 1.65 -11.98
CA ALA A 171 -19.73 1.72 -11.33
C ALA A 171 -19.71 0.97 -10.01
N LEU A 172 -18.65 0.19 -9.78
CA LEU A 172 -18.39 -0.50 -8.54
C LEU A 172 -17.28 0.22 -7.77
N TRP A 173 -17.55 0.50 -6.51
CA TRP A 173 -16.58 1.03 -5.55
C TRP A 173 -16.31 -0.03 -4.48
N PHE A 174 -15.17 -0.66 -4.54
CA PHE A 174 -14.78 -1.65 -3.54
C PHE A 174 -14.23 -0.95 -2.30
N THR A 175 -14.63 -1.39 -1.08
CA THR A 175 -13.80 -1.10 0.10
C THR A 175 -12.40 -1.66 -0.12
N PRO A 176 -11.37 -1.17 0.59
CA PRO A 176 -9.98 -1.47 0.24
C PRO A 176 -9.71 -2.98 0.11
N ILE A 177 -9.08 -3.34 -0.99
CA ILE A 177 -8.73 -4.73 -1.34
C ILE A 177 -7.27 -5.06 -1.06
N LEU A 178 -6.47 -4.05 -0.70
CA LEU A 178 -5.05 -4.22 -0.39
C LEU A 178 -4.88 -5.03 0.90
N GLU A 179 -3.70 -5.63 1.04
CA GLU A 179 -3.38 -6.47 2.19
C GLU A 179 -3.65 -5.74 3.52
N ASN A 180 -4.26 -6.45 4.43
CA ASN A 180 -4.78 -5.93 5.68
C ASN A 180 -4.55 -6.98 6.78
N ASP A 181 -3.28 -7.24 7.06
CA ASP A 181 -2.82 -8.31 7.95
C ASP A 181 -2.69 -7.84 9.39
N SER A 182 -3.81 -7.52 10.02
CA SER A 182 -3.87 -7.19 11.45
C SER A 182 -4.37 -8.39 12.26
N PRO A 183 -3.95 -8.58 13.51
CA PRO A 183 -4.50 -9.61 14.36
C PRO A 183 -5.98 -9.34 14.67
N ASP A 184 -6.72 -10.40 14.98
CA ASP A 184 -8.07 -10.24 15.48
C ASP A 184 -8.04 -9.56 16.85
N MET A 185 -8.76 -8.45 17.00
CA MET A 185 -8.83 -7.72 18.25
C MET A 185 -9.74 -8.46 19.23
N MET A 186 -9.21 -8.81 20.42
CA MET A 186 -9.93 -9.52 21.48
C MET A 186 -10.68 -10.78 21.00
N ASP A 187 -10.16 -11.46 19.97
CA ASP A 187 -10.79 -12.63 19.34
C ASP A 187 -12.22 -12.41 18.81
N THR A 188 -12.66 -11.17 18.68
CA THR A 188 -14.06 -10.82 18.34
C THR A 188 -14.20 -9.88 17.16
N TYR A 189 -13.10 -9.24 16.72
CA TYR A 189 -13.16 -8.23 15.68
C TYR A 189 -11.98 -8.40 14.72
N SER A 190 -12.26 -8.52 13.43
CA SER A 190 -11.26 -8.53 12.37
C SER A 190 -11.34 -7.27 11.51
N THR A 191 -10.26 -6.96 10.79
CA THR A 191 -10.21 -5.79 9.90
C THR A 191 -10.76 -6.11 8.50
N TYR A 192 -11.86 -6.87 8.44
CA TYR A 192 -12.52 -7.34 7.20
C TYR A 192 -12.86 -6.23 6.20
N HIS A 193 -12.99 -5.00 6.69
CA HIS A 193 -13.33 -3.82 5.89
C HIS A 193 -12.20 -3.30 5.00
N GLY A 194 -10.94 -3.73 5.25
CA GLY A 194 -9.77 -3.38 4.43
C GLY A 194 -9.05 -2.07 4.79
N TYR A 195 -9.55 -1.28 5.76
CA TYR A 195 -9.00 0.06 6.05
C TYR A 195 -7.73 0.07 6.91
N ALA A 196 -7.20 -1.06 7.39
CA ALA A 196 -5.93 -1.16 8.10
C ALA A 196 -4.83 -1.74 7.20
N CYS A 197 -4.51 -1.06 6.11
CA CYS A 197 -3.59 -1.51 5.06
C CYS A 197 -2.19 -1.81 5.59
N THR A 198 -1.67 -2.99 5.27
CA THR A 198 -0.31 -3.43 5.63
C THR A 198 0.63 -3.60 4.44
N ASP A 199 0.10 -3.52 3.21
CA ASP A 199 0.88 -3.54 1.98
C ASP A 199 0.14 -2.80 0.86
N TYR A 200 0.71 -1.69 0.35
CA TYR A 200 0.09 -0.85 -0.68
C TYR A 200 0.23 -1.39 -2.11
N TYR A 201 1.04 -2.43 -2.35
CA TYR A 201 1.28 -2.99 -3.68
C TYR A 201 0.79 -4.43 -3.84
N ARG A 202 0.11 -4.96 -2.82
CA ARG A 202 -0.38 -6.33 -2.81
C ARG A 202 -1.86 -6.39 -2.46
N VAL A 203 -2.63 -7.08 -3.27
CA VAL A 203 -3.99 -7.49 -2.92
C VAL A 203 -3.95 -8.44 -1.72
N ASP A 204 -4.90 -8.30 -0.80
CA ASP A 204 -5.03 -9.21 0.34
C ASP A 204 -5.19 -10.65 -0.17
N PRO A 205 -4.30 -11.57 0.23
CA PRO A 205 -4.34 -12.95 -0.25
C PRO A 205 -5.65 -13.69 0.06
N ARG A 206 -6.42 -13.20 1.02
CA ARG A 206 -7.75 -13.74 1.33
C ARG A 206 -8.80 -13.30 0.31
N PHE A 207 -8.59 -12.19 -0.38
CA PHE A 207 -9.43 -11.77 -1.51
C PHE A 207 -8.94 -12.38 -2.83
N GLY A 208 -7.65 -12.60 -2.99
CA GLY A 208 -7.05 -13.13 -4.21
C GLY A 208 -5.66 -12.57 -4.49
N THR A 209 -5.34 -12.41 -5.75
CA THR A 209 -4.04 -11.92 -6.24
C THR A 209 -4.18 -10.62 -7.03
N ASN A 210 -3.07 -9.90 -7.22
CA ASN A 210 -3.03 -8.73 -8.10
C ASN A 210 -3.53 -9.06 -9.51
N GLU A 211 -3.23 -10.25 -10.01
CA GLU A 211 -3.68 -10.69 -11.33
C GLU A 211 -5.20 -10.95 -11.37
N GLN A 212 -5.75 -11.59 -10.35
CA GLN A 212 -7.21 -11.78 -10.25
C GLN A 212 -7.95 -10.45 -10.14
N TYR A 213 -7.39 -9.47 -9.45
CA TYR A 213 -7.97 -8.12 -9.42
C TYR A 213 -7.96 -7.46 -10.80
N ARG A 214 -6.87 -7.61 -11.56
CA ARG A 214 -6.80 -7.12 -12.94
C ARG A 214 -7.86 -7.78 -13.82
N GLN A 215 -8.01 -9.10 -13.73
CA GLN A 215 -9.02 -9.85 -14.47
C GLN A 215 -10.45 -9.40 -14.11
N LEU A 216 -10.71 -9.14 -12.82
CA LEU A 216 -12.00 -8.61 -12.37
C LEU A 216 -12.27 -7.23 -13.01
N ILE A 217 -11.29 -6.32 -13.03
CA ILE A 217 -11.42 -5.00 -13.65
C ILE A 217 -11.72 -5.13 -15.15
N ASP A 218 -10.99 -6.00 -15.86
CA ASP A 218 -11.19 -6.24 -17.29
C ASP A 218 -12.59 -6.77 -17.57
N ASP A 219 -13.09 -7.67 -16.73
CA ASP A 219 -14.44 -8.24 -16.87
C ASP A 219 -15.54 -7.24 -16.50
N CYS A 220 -15.29 -6.33 -15.54
CA CYS A 220 -16.16 -5.18 -15.28
C CYS A 220 -16.23 -4.26 -16.52
N HIS A 221 -15.07 -3.88 -17.08
CA HIS A 221 -15.02 -3.00 -18.24
C HIS A 221 -15.72 -3.59 -19.47
N LYS A 222 -15.58 -4.88 -19.73
CA LYS A 222 -16.30 -5.59 -20.81
C LYS A 222 -17.82 -5.51 -20.65
N ARG A 223 -18.33 -5.38 -19.43
CA ARG A 223 -19.74 -5.22 -19.09
C ARG A 223 -20.19 -3.76 -18.97
N GLY A 224 -19.32 -2.82 -19.29
CA GLY A 224 -19.59 -1.38 -19.15
C GLY A 224 -19.58 -0.86 -17.71
N LEU A 225 -19.14 -1.67 -16.75
CA LEU A 225 -19.00 -1.28 -15.35
C LEU A 225 -17.66 -0.55 -15.14
N LYS A 226 -17.69 0.65 -14.59
CA LYS A 226 -16.52 1.36 -14.11
C LYS A 226 -16.08 0.80 -12.75
N VAL A 227 -14.80 0.97 -12.39
CA VAL A 227 -14.27 0.50 -11.11
C VAL A 227 -13.58 1.64 -10.38
N VAL A 228 -13.91 1.82 -9.10
CA VAL A 228 -13.22 2.71 -8.16
C VAL A 228 -12.42 1.85 -7.19
N MET A 229 -11.11 2.06 -7.17
CA MET A 229 -10.24 1.47 -6.17
C MET A 229 -10.12 2.43 -4.99
N ASP A 230 -10.57 1.99 -3.81
CA ASP A 230 -10.42 2.74 -2.57
C ASP A 230 -8.96 2.67 -2.09
N MET A 231 -8.32 3.82 -1.95
CA MET A 231 -6.92 3.94 -1.55
C MET A 231 -6.80 4.66 -0.21
N ILE A 232 -6.19 3.99 0.77
CA ILE A 232 -6.04 4.51 2.12
C ILE A 232 -4.72 5.30 2.20
N PHE A 233 -4.74 6.59 1.87
CA PHE A 233 -3.56 7.45 1.92
C PHE A 233 -3.43 8.26 3.20
N ASN A 234 -4.43 8.21 4.07
CA ASN A 234 -4.42 8.90 5.36
C ASN A 234 -3.59 8.17 6.41
N HIS A 235 -3.72 6.86 6.51
CA HIS A 235 -3.08 6.04 7.53
C HIS A 235 -2.71 4.66 7.00
N CYS A 236 -1.89 3.93 7.74
CA CYS A 236 -1.67 2.49 7.52
C CYS A 236 -2.18 1.67 8.69
N GLY A 237 -2.19 0.36 8.56
CA GLY A 237 -2.39 -0.55 9.70
C GLY A 237 -1.17 -0.55 10.63
N PHE A 238 -1.37 -0.75 11.93
CA PHE A 238 -0.28 -0.78 12.90
C PHE A 238 0.75 -1.90 12.63
N GLU A 239 0.31 -2.96 11.98
CA GLU A 239 1.18 -4.08 11.57
C GLU A 239 1.91 -3.84 10.24
N HIS A 240 1.75 -2.67 9.63
CA HIS A 240 2.54 -2.30 8.46
C HIS A 240 4.04 -2.30 8.82
N PRO A 241 4.93 -2.89 8.00
CA PRO A 241 6.36 -2.96 8.29
C PRO A 241 7.01 -1.61 8.65
N TRP A 242 6.49 -0.51 8.16
CA TRP A 242 6.97 0.84 8.48
C TRP A 242 6.81 1.22 9.96
N VAL A 243 5.87 0.61 10.68
CA VAL A 243 5.69 0.91 12.10
C VAL A 243 6.81 0.29 12.93
N ALA A 244 7.23 -0.92 12.58
CA ALA A 244 8.32 -1.62 13.25
C ALA A 244 9.72 -1.10 12.84
N ASP A 245 9.85 -0.66 11.57
CA ASP A 245 11.09 -0.16 10.99
C ASP A 245 10.77 1.02 10.07
N MET A 246 10.66 2.19 10.68
CA MET A 246 10.24 3.42 10.00
C MET A 246 11.31 3.90 9.01
N PRO A 247 10.98 4.10 7.73
CA PRO A 247 11.95 4.51 6.71
C PRO A 247 12.68 5.83 7.04
N SER A 248 11.93 6.85 7.47
CA SER A 248 12.49 8.10 8.03
C SER A 248 11.68 8.54 9.24
N LYS A 249 12.28 9.38 10.10
CA LYS A 249 11.67 9.81 11.37
C LYS A 249 10.37 10.59 11.21
N ASP A 250 10.12 11.12 10.03
CA ASP A 250 8.95 11.88 9.64
C ASP A 250 8.04 11.10 8.68
N TRP A 251 8.12 9.77 8.67
CA TRP A 251 7.27 8.92 7.83
C TRP A 251 5.83 8.86 8.32
N LEU A 252 5.66 8.83 9.65
CA LEU A 252 4.37 8.84 10.33
C LEU A 252 4.25 10.10 11.18
N ASN A 253 3.02 10.63 11.32
CA ASN A 253 2.72 11.67 12.27
C ASN A 253 2.65 11.05 13.68
N LEU A 254 3.73 11.20 14.44
CA LEU A 254 3.85 10.69 15.79
C LEU A 254 3.54 11.78 16.79
N SER A 255 2.81 11.43 17.87
CA SER A 255 2.75 12.28 19.04
C SER A 255 4.17 12.55 19.59
N ASP A 256 4.33 13.65 20.29
CA ASP A 256 5.64 14.00 20.86
C ASP A 256 6.16 12.89 21.78
N TRP A 257 5.26 12.26 22.54
CA TRP A 257 5.62 11.11 23.37
C TRP A 257 6.19 9.93 22.55
N LEU A 258 5.56 9.57 21.43
CA LEU A 258 6.07 8.49 20.56
C LEU A 258 7.43 8.85 19.96
N LYS A 259 7.65 10.13 19.64
CA LYS A 259 8.98 10.61 19.18
C LYS A 259 10.03 10.47 20.27
N GLU A 260 9.72 10.86 21.50
CA GLU A 260 10.61 10.80 22.65
C GLU A 260 10.91 9.36 23.08
N SER A 261 9.93 8.47 23.01
CA SER A 261 10.07 7.06 23.36
C SER A 261 10.77 6.22 22.27
N GLY A 262 11.14 6.83 21.13
CA GLY A 262 11.72 6.12 20.00
C GLY A 262 10.73 5.19 19.27
N GLY A 263 9.44 5.53 19.28
CA GLY A 263 8.39 4.78 18.58
C GLY A 263 7.90 3.54 19.34
N LYS A 264 8.21 3.41 20.61
CA LYS A 264 7.69 2.31 21.42
C LYS A 264 6.20 2.57 21.72
N SER A 265 5.36 1.60 21.42
CA SER A 265 3.94 1.66 21.77
C SER A 265 3.75 1.78 23.28
N ASP A 266 2.86 2.69 23.68
CA ASP A 266 2.39 2.71 25.06
C ASP A 266 1.40 1.56 25.27
N PRO A 267 1.66 0.64 26.22
CA PRO A 267 0.73 -0.42 26.55
C PRO A 267 -0.65 0.07 27.01
N SER A 268 -0.73 1.31 27.52
CA SER A 268 -2.00 1.93 27.94
C SER A 268 -2.84 2.43 26.74
N GLY A 269 -2.28 2.51 25.54
CA GLY A 269 -2.97 3.00 24.33
C GLY A 269 -3.33 4.49 24.37
N THR A 270 -2.75 5.27 25.30
CA THR A 270 -3.09 6.70 25.49
C THR A 270 -2.09 7.67 24.86
N SER A 271 -1.00 7.17 24.27
CA SER A 271 0.13 7.99 23.82
C SER A 271 0.09 8.42 22.36
N PHE A 272 -1.02 8.22 21.67
CA PHE A 272 -1.18 8.75 20.30
C PHE A 272 -2.11 9.97 20.30
N LEU A 273 -1.85 10.89 19.39
CA LEU A 273 -2.74 12.00 19.11
C LEU A 273 -3.91 11.48 18.28
N GLN A 274 -5.10 11.38 18.88
CA GLN A 274 -6.29 10.93 18.13
C GLN A 274 -6.84 12.05 17.26
N THR A 275 -7.26 11.71 16.05
CA THR A 275 -7.94 12.68 15.18
C THR A 275 -9.27 13.15 15.79
N SER A 276 -9.64 14.39 15.52
CA SER A 276 -10.88 14.94 16.07
C SER A 276 -12.16 14.43 15.42
N TYR A 277 -12.11 13.68 14.33
CA TYR A 277 -13.25 13.24 13.49
C TYR A 277 -14.21 14.37 13.06
N LYS A 278 -13.93 15.61 13.45
CA LYS A 278 -14.77 16.77 13.12
C LYS A 278 -14.20 17.46 11.90
N LEU A 279 -15.00 17.64 10.87
CA LEU A 279 -14.64 18.45 9.72
C LEU A 279 -14.59 19.95 10.03
N THR A 280 -15.23 20.38 11.12
CA THR A 280 -15.31 21.79 11.55
C THR A 280 -13.96 22.48 11.67
N PRO A 281 -12.90 21.87 12.27
CA PRO A 281 -11.59 22.54 12.37
C PRO A 281 -10.96 22.87 11.02
N VAL A 282 -11.24 22.09 9.98
CA VAL A 282 -10.72 22.33 8.61
C VAL A 282 -11.49 23.45 7.93
N LEU A 283 -12.80 23.55 8.18
CA LEU A 283 -13.70 24.53 7.56
C LEU A 283 -13.84 25.82 8.36
N ASP A 284 -13.55 25.78 9.66
CA ASP A 284 -13.69 26.92 10.57
C ASP A 284 -12.41 27.78 10.54
N PRO A 285 -12.49 29.02 10.03
CA PRO A 285 -11.34 29.91 10.03
C PRO A 285 -10.85 30.30 11.43
N TYR A 286 -11.69 30.12 12.45
CA TYR A 286 -11.39 30.44 13.84
C TYR A 286 -10.98 29.21 14.67
N ALA A 287 -10.91 28.03 14.07
CA ALA A 287 -10.42 26.86 14.77
C ALA A 287 -9.00 27.07 15.30
N SER A 288 -8.73 26.56 16.50
CA SER A 288 -7.39 26.62 17.07
C SER A 288 -6.40 25.82 16.23
N GLU A 289 -5.11 26.17 16.28
CA GLU A 289 -4.06 25.41 15.59
C GLU A 289 -3.94 23.97 16.15
N VAL A 290 -4.29 23.76 17.42
CA VAL A 290 -4.35 22.42 18.03
C VAL A 290 -5.43 21.59 17.37
N ASP A 291 -6.65 22.11 17.25
CA ASP A 291 -7.76 21.38 16.61
C ASP A 291 -7.48 21.08 15.14
N LYS A 292 -6.86 22.03 14.41
CA LYS A 292 -6.43 21.82 13.03
C LYS A 292 -5.40 20.71 12.94
N ARG A 293 -4.40 20.74 13.82
CA ARG A 293 -3.35 19.74 13.87
C ARG A 293 -3.91 18.36 14.21
N GLU A 294 -4.78 18.24 15.21
CA GLU A 294 -5.45 16.98 15.56
C GLU A 294 -6.24 16.39 14.39
N THR A 295 -6.89 17.25 13.60
CA THR A 295 -7.66 16.81 12.43
C THR A 295 -6.76 16.31 11.30
N GLN A 296 -5.58 16.91 11.11
CA GLN A 296 -4.69 16.64 9.96
C GLN A 296 -3.62 15.59 10.26
N GLU A 297 -3.13 15.54 11.50
CA GLU A 297 -1.99 14.69 11.90
C GLU A 297 -2.38 13.64 12.94
N GLY A 298 -3.63 13.65 13.41
CA GLY A 298 -4.10 12.72 14.42
C GLY A 298 -4.39 11.34 13.88
N TRP A 299 -4.04 10.32 14.63
CA TRP A 299 -4.33 8.93 14.27
C TRP A 299 -5.82 8.64 14.27
N PHE A 300 -6.29 7.90 13.29
CA PHE A 300 -7.70 7.51 13.22
C PHE A 300 -8.13 6.70 14.44
N VAL A 301 -7.36 5.68 14.80
CA VAL A 301 -7.43 4.90 16.05
C VAL A 301 -6.02 4.41 16.40
N SER A 302 -5.84 3.86 17.60
CA SER A 302 -4.53 3.36 18.07
C SER A 302 -3.87 2.32 17.13
N THR A 303 -4.67 1.61 16.35
CA THR A 303 -4.21 0.60 15.39
C THR A 303 -4.06 1.09 13.95
N MET A 304 -4.25 2.41 13.72
CA MET A 304 -4.16 3.03 12.40
C MET A 304 -3.33 4.32 12.47
N PRO A 305 -1.98 4.18 12.49
CA PRO A 305 -1.05 5.31 12.51
C PRO A 305 -1.22 6.21 11.30
N ASP A 306 -1.23 7.51 11.54
CA ASP A 306 -1.38 8.52 10.51
C ASP A 306 -0.09 8.67 9.69
N LEU A 307 -0.24 8.71 8.36
CA LEU A 307 0.86 8.87 7.42
C LEU A 307 1.18 10.37 7.25
N ASN A 308 2.44 10.74 7.28
CA ASN A 308 2.84 12.12 7.05
C ASN A 308 2.90 12.46 5.56
N GLN A 309 1.78 12.90 4.98
CA GLN A 309 1.70 13.30 3.57
C GLN A 309 2.58 14.51 3.21
N SER A 310 3.11 15.23 4.21
CA SER A 310 4.09 16.29 3.99
C SER A 310 5.50 15.76 3.65
N ASN A 311 5.77 14.47 3.93
CA ASN A 311 7.01 13.82 3.50
C ASN A 311 6.96 13.55 1.99
N PRO A 312 7.83 14.15 1.17
CA PRO A 312 7.75 14.05 -0.29
C PRO A 312 8.05 12.64 -0.81
N HIS A 313 8.82 11.85 -0.07
CA HIS A 313 9.15 10.48 -0.46
C HIS A 313 7.99 9.53 -0.20
N LEU A 314 7.32 9.67 0.94
CA LEU A 314 6.10 8.93 1.25
C LEU A 314 4.99 9.31 0.26
N MET A 315 4.77 10.60 0.05
CA MET A 315 3.74 11.05 -0.89
C MET A 315 3.99 10.49 -2.29
N ARG A 316 5.25 10.46 -2.74
CA ARG A 316 5.61 9.86 -4.03
C ARG A 316 5.31 8.36 -4.07
N TYR A 317 5.60 7.63 -3.01
CA TYR A 317 5.32 6.21 -2.90
C TYR A 317 3.80 5.91 -3.00
N LEU A 318 2.98 6.75 -2.39
CA LEU A 318 1.53 6.56 -2.37
C LEU A 318 0.84 6.89 -3.70
N ILE A 319 1.32 7.92 -4.43
CA ILE A 319 0.61 8.42 -5.63
C ILE A 319 1.12 7.86 -6.96
N GLN A 320 2.20 7.10 -6.99
CA GLN A 320 2.77 6.53 -8.21
C GLN A 320 2.10 5.22 -8.71
#